data_e58aa6232efc79b617a1820a66765a22
#
_entry.id   e58aa6232efc79b617a1820a66765a22
#
_cell.length_a   1.000
_cell.length_b   1.000
_cell.length_c   1.000
_cell.angle_alpha   90.00
_cell.angle_beta   90.00
_cell.angle_gamma   90.00
#
_symmetry.space_group_name_H-M   'P 1'
#
loop_
_entity.id
_entity.type
_entity.pdbx_description
1 polymer ?
#
loop_
_entity_poly.entity_id
_entity_poly.type
_entity_poly.pdbx_seq_one_letter_code
_entity_poly.pdbx_strand_id
1 'polypeptide(L)'
;LTHGATTRACVFATIHNEATLLLMDRLEEAGIAAMVGKVNMDRNSPDYLREASAEESAKATREWIRAVAERHYEHVQPILTPRFTPSCSDELMELLHDIQKETGLPVQSHLSENLGEIAWVQELCPWAEFYGDAYDHFGMFGGKCRTIMAHCVYSGEAEIRRMKENGVFIAHCPESNTNLSSGIAPVRRYLDEQIPM
;
A
#
# COMPACT_ATOMS: atom_id res chain seq x y z
N LEU A 1 15.84 -3.11 12.58
CA LEU A 1 16.35 -2.42 11.38
C LEU A 1 17.78 -1.88 11.60
N THR A 2 18.05 -1.18 12.70
CA THR A 2 19.36 -0.54 12.99
C THR A 2 20.55 -1.48 13.04
N HIS A 3 20.34 -2.78 13.28
CA HIS A 3 21.40 -3.82 13.31
C HIS A 3 21.46 -4.65 12.01
N GLY A 4 20.66 -4.31 11.01
CA GLY A 4 20.63 -4.99 9.72
C GLY A 4 21.17 -4.12 8.59
N ALA A 5 21.11 -4.64 7.37
CA ALA A 5 21.50 -3.93 6.16
C ALA A 5 20.40 -3.01 5.60
N THR A 6 19.26 -2.88 6.29
CA THR A 6 18.12 -2.07 5.84
C THR A 6 18.43 -0.59 6.05
N THR A 7 18.53 0.16 4.96
CA THR A 7 18.77 1.61 4.97
C THR A 7 17.53 2.43 4.69
N ARG A 8 16.52 1.81 4.09
CA ARG A 8 15.22 2.43 3.77
C ARG A 8 14.10 1.42 3.98
N ALA A 9 12.93 1.90 4.36
CA ALA A 9 11.76 1.05 4.57
C ALA A 9 10.47 1.70 4.09
N CYS A 10 9.56 0.88 3.54
CA CYS A 10 8.15 1.24 3.40
C CYS A 10 7.35 0.37 4.37
N VAL A 11 6.67 1.00 5.30
CA VAL A 11 6.10 0.31 6.47
C VAL A 11 4.58 0.40 6.47
N PHE A 12 3.93 -0.77 6.47
CA PHE A 12 2.53 -0.91 6.85
C PHE A 12 2.46 -0.95 8.38
N ALA A 13 1.99 0.14 9.00
CA ALA A 13 1.94 0.22 10.46
C ALA A 13 0.65 -0.43 11.02
N THR A 14 -0.25 0.35 11.56
CA THR A 14 -1.52 -0.11 12.10
C THR A 14 -2.65 0.84 11.71
N ILE A 15 -3.91 0.48 12.05
CA ILE A 15 -5.07 1.40 11.93
C ILE A 15 -5.04 2.53 12.96
N HIS A 16 -4.21 2.41 14.03
CA HIS A 16 -4.18 3.34 15.16
C HIS A 16 -3.18 4.47 14.94
N ASN A 17 -3.67 5.71 14.94
CA ASN A 17 -2.84 6.90 14.72
C ASN A 17 -1.69 7.02 15.71
N GLU A 18 -1.95 6.85 17.01
CA GLU A 18 -0.94 6.98 18.07
C GLU A 18 0.19 5.97 17.93
N ALA A 19 -0.13 4.71 17.66
CA ALA A 19 0.87 3.67 17.47
C ALA A 19 1.70 3.91 16.20
N THR A 20 1.07 4.39 15.13
CA THR A 20 1.76 4.75 13.88
C THR A 20 2.70 5.93 14.09
N LEU A 21 2.26 6.97 14.80
CA LEU A 21 3.08 8.13 15.14
C LEU A 21 4.26 7.75 16.03
N LEU A 22 4.05 6.90 17.04
CA LEU A 22 5.13 6.38 17.87
C LEU A 22 6.18 5.63 17.05
N LEU A 23 5.76 4.81 16.09
CA LEU A 23 6.68 4.13 15.19
C LEU A 23 7.48 5.13 14.35
N MET A 24 6.82 6.16 13.81
CA MET A 24 7.48 7.23 13.04
C MET A 24 8.51 7.98 13.89
N ASP A 25 8.17 8.34 15.13
CA ASP A 25 9.09 8.99 16.08
C ASP A 25 10.34 8.12 16.30
N ARG A 26 10.18 6.81 16.48
CA ARG A 26 11.32 5.88 16.70
C ARG A 26 12.18 5.67 15.45
N LEU A 27 11.59 5.68 14.26
CA LEU A 27 12.34 5.60 13.01
C LEU A 27 13.11 6.89 12.74
N GLU A 28 12.53 8.04 13.04
CA GLU A 28 13.18 9.35 12.95
C GLU A 28 14.37 9.44 13.90
N GLU A 29 14.18 9.10 15.20
CA GLU A 29 15.25 9.05 16.19
C GLU A 29 16.41 8.11 15.78
N ALA A 30 16.08 7.03 15.07
CA ALA A 30 17.07 6.08 14.58
C ALA A 30 17.76 6.52 13.27
N GLY A 31 17.35 7.63 12.66
CA GLY A 31 17.89 8.13 11.39
C GLY A 31 17.61 7.22 10.19
N ILE A 32 16.53 6.41 10.26
CA ILE A 32 16.17 5.50 9.17
C ILE A 32 15.23 6.22 8.20
N ALA A 33 15.63 6.33 6.94
CA ALA A 33 14.76 6.85 5.89
C ALA A 33 13.59 5.88 5.68
N ALA A 34 12.37 6.32 6.00
CA ALA A 34 11.19 5.47 5.90
C ALA A 34 9.96 6.22 5.36
N MET A 35 9.16 5.49 4.60
CA MET A 35 7.76 5.84 4.36
C MET A 35 6.91 4.99 5.29
N VAL A 36 6.09 5.60 6.11
CA VAL A 36 5.25 4.89 7.09
C VAL A 36 3.79 5.22 6.80
N GLY A 37 2.95 4.21 6.76
CA GLY A 37 1.55 4.36 6.49
C GLY A 37 0.66 3.88 7.62
N LYS A 38 -0.27 4.75 8.04
CA LYS A 38 -1.44 4.33 8.79
C LYS A 38 -2.29 3.45 7.87
N VAL A 39 -2.54 2.21 8.31
CA VAL A 39 -3.32 1.25 7.52
C VAL A 39 -4.79 1.63 7.50
N ASN A 40 -5.41 1.52 6.35
CA ASN A 40 -6.84 1.73 6.17
C ASN A 40 -7.53 0.41 5.86
N MET A 41 -8.59 0.09 6.59
CA MET A 41 -9.48 -1.04 6.32
C MET A 41 -10.82 -0.87 7.05
N ASP A 42 -11.92 -1.05 6.35
CA ASP A 42 -13.28 -0.87 6.86
C ASP A 42 -14.20 -2.07 6.63
N ARG A 43 -13.73 -3.08 5.87
CA ARG A 43 -14.50 -4.31 5.61
C ARG A 43 -13.65 -5.58 5.68
N ASN A 44 -14.29 -6.74 5.73
CA ASN A 44 -13.68 -8.08 5.62
C ASN A 44 -12.49 -8.31 6.57
N SER A 45 -12.53 -7.71 7.74
CA SER A 45 -11.55 -7.86 8.81
C SER A 45 -12.27 -7.99 10.15
N PRO A 46 -11.67 -8.63 11.17
CA PRO A 46 -12.25 -8.67 12.51
C PRO A 46 -12.54 -7.27 13.05
N ASP A 47 -13.61 -7.12 13.83
CA ASP A 47 -14.07 -5.82 14.33
C ASP A 47 -13.00 -5.03 15.09
N TYR A 48 -12.09 -5.72 15.76
CA TYR A 48 -10.97 -5.10 16.50
C TYR A 48 -9.78 -4.69 15.61
N LEU A 49 -9.81 -5.04 14.31
CA LEU A 49 -8.76 -4.72 13.33
C LEU A 49 -9.25 -3.82 12.20
N ARG A 50 -10.49 -3.37 12.23
CA ARG A 50 -11.04 -2.50 11.20
C ARG A 50 -11.58 -1.21 11.79
N GLU A 51 -11.65 -0.20 10.99
CA GLU A 51 -12.35 1.04 11.31
C GLU A 51 -13.87 0.85 11.12
N ALA A 52 -14.67 1.59 11.85
CA ALA A 52 -16.11 1.37 11.87
C ALA A 52 -16.80 1.77 10.55
N SER A 53 -16.19 2.70 9.79
CA SER A 53 -16.67 3.12 8.48
C SER A 53 -15.56 3.72 7.62
N ALA A 54 -15.85 3.91 6.32
CA ALA A 54 -14.98 4.60 5.38
C ALA A 54 -14.68 6.05 5.83
N GLU A 55 -15.68 6.78 6.31
CA GLU A 55 -15.53 8.17 6.77
C GLU A 55 -14.66 8.26 8.03
N GLU A 56 -14.83 7.32 8.99
CA GLU A 56 -13.94 7.27 10.17
C GLU A 56 -12.50 6.99 9.79
N SER A 57 -12.27 6.07 8.87
CA SER A 57 -10.95 5.77 8.34
C SER A 57 -10.32 6.99 7.66
N ALA A 58 -11.06 7.65 6.78
CA ALA A 58 -10.61 8.85 6.09
C ALA A 58 -10.34 10.02 7.06
N LYS A 59 -11.24 10.23 8.04
CA LYS A 59 -11.05 11.24 9.08
C LYS A 59 -9.79 10.98 9.90
N ALA A 60 -9.61 9.76 10.40
CA ALA A 60 -8.42 9.37 11.16
C ALA A 60 -7.14 9.55 10.33
N THR A 61 -7.20 9.24 9.03
CA THR A 61 -6.07 9.44 8.12
C THR A 61 -5.71 10.93 7.97
N ARG A 62 -6.69 11.82 7.82
CA ARG A 62 -6.46 13.28 7.76
C ARG A 62 -5.89 13.83 9.07
N GLU A 63 -6.38 13.34 10.22
CA GLU A 63 -5.86 13.71 11.55
C GLU A 63 -4.42 13.25 11.71
N TRP A 64 -4.10 12.01 11.31
CA TRP A 64 -2.75 11.50 11.32
C TRP A 64 -1.80 12.29 10.42
N ILE A 65 -2.19 12.63 9.20
CA ILE A 65 -1.38 13.45 8.27
C ILE A 65 -1.06 14.82 8.88
N ARG A 66 -2.04 15.47 9.53
CA ARG A 66 -1.83 16.75 10.23
C ARG A 66 -0.82 16.60 11.37
N ALA A 67 -0.98 15.56 12.20
CA ALA A 67 -0.07 15.29 13.30
C ALA A 67 1.36 14.98 12.84
N VAL A 68 1.53 14.33 11.68
CA VAL A 68 2.83 14.11 11.03
C VAL A 68 3.44 15.44 10.57
N ALA A 69 2.66 16.32 9.97
CA ALA A 69 3.14 17.63 9.51
C ALA A 69 3.66 18.50 10.67
N GLU A 70 3.05 18.42 11.85
CA GLU A 70 3.48 19.14 13.05
C GLU A 70 4.81 18.65 13.64
N ARG A 71 5.22 17.42 13.32
CA ARG A 71 6.46 16.79 13.83
C ARG A 71 7.72 17.17 13.07
N HIS A 72 7.60 17.70 11.85
CA HIS A 72 8.73 18.14 11.02
C HIS A 72 9.85 17.11 10.85
N TYR A 73 9.49 15.83 10.59
CA TYR A 73 10.47 14.76 10.38
C TYR A 73 11.40 15.05 9.19
N GLU A 74 12.67 14.69 9.33
CA GLU A 74 13.70 14.81 8.26
C GLU A 74 13.84 13.52 7.46
N HIS A 75 13.66 12.36 8.11
CA HIS A 75 13.94 11.04 7.54
C HIS A 75 12.67 10.25 7.24
N VAL A 76 11.58 10.52 7.98
CA VAL A 76 10.35 9.75 7.89
C VAL A 76 9.25 10.53 7.16
N GLN A 77 8.56 9.88 6.25
CA GLN A 77 7.47 10.49 5.46
C GLN A 77 6.20 9.66 5.54
N PRO A 78 5.02 10.29 5.46
CA PRO A 78 3.76 9.57 5.38
C PRO A 78 3.55 8.96 3.98
N ILE A 79 2.87 7.81 3.95
CA ILE A 79 2.40 7.14 2.73
C ILE A 79 0.98 6.62 2.96
N LEU A 80 0.05 6.88 2.05
CA LEU A 80 -1.31 6.35 2.15
C LEU A 80 -1.28 4.82 1.99
N THR A 81 -2.01 4.13 2.87
CA THR A 81 -1.89 2.68 2.96
C THR A 81 -3.25 2.00 3.04
N PRO A 82 -4.07 2.01 1.95
CA PRO A 82 -5.13 1.02 1.85
C PRO A 82 -4.50 -0.38 1.96
N ARG A 83 -4.96 -1.18 2.92
CA ARG A 83 -4.30 -2.46 3.19
C ARG A 83 -4.24 -3.33 1.93
N PHE A 84 -5.39 -3.58 1.34
CA PHE A 84 -5.57 -4.23 0.04
C PHE A 84 -7.06 -4.16 -0.35
N THR A 85 -7.40 -4.32 -1.61
CA THR A 85 -8.77 -4.17 -2.13
C THR A 85 -9.83 -4.94 -1.32
N PRO A 86 -9.62 -6.21 -0.91
CA PRO A 86 -10.65 -6.92 -0.14
C PRO A 86 -11.00 -6.31 1.21
N SER A 87 -10.11 -5.56 1.85
CA SER A 87 -10.36 -4.94 3.16
C SER A 87 -10.75 -3.46 3.10
N CYS A 88 -10.82 -2.88 1.91
CA CYS A 88 -11.21 -1.49 1.69
C CYS A 88 -12.48 -1.44 0.84
N SER A 89 -13.52 -0.78 1.33
CA SER A 89 -14.72 -0.53 0.52
C SER A 89 -14.42 0.45 -0.62
N ASP A 90 -15.25 0.45 -1.65
CA ASP A 90 -15.13 1.40 -2.75
C ASP A 90 -15.25 2.85 -2.23
N GLU A 91 -16.15 3.09 -1.27
CA GLU A 91 -16.30 4.37 -0.59
C GLU A 91 -15.01 4.80 0.13
N LEU A 92 -14.33 3.87 0.83
CA LEU A 92 -13.02 4.17 1.45
C LEU A 92 -11.97 4.48 0.39
N MET A 93 -11.95 3.74 -0.71
CA MET A 93 -11.00 3.98 -1.80
C MET A 93 -11.22 5.36 -2.46
N GLU A 94 -12.47 5.79 -2.67
CA GLU A 94 -12.80 7.14 -3.14
C GLU A 94 -12.31 8.22 -2.18
N LEU A 95 -12.58 8.07 -0.88
CA LEU A 95 -12.12 9.02 0.13
C LEU A 95 -10.60 9.10 0.25
N LEU A 96 -9.88 7.97 0.11
CA LEU A 96 -8.42 7.94 0.07
C LEU A 96 -7.86 8.57 -1.20
N HIS A 97 -8.53 8.39 -2.35
CA HIS A 97 -8.19 9.09 -3.57
C HIS A 97 -8.27 10.61 -3.41
N ASP A 98 -9.35 11.11 -2.78
CA ASP A 98 -9.49 12.54 -2.50
C ASP A 98 -8.37 13.05 -1.58
N ILE A 99 -8.03 12.31 -0.54
CA ILE A 99 -6.88 12.64 0.33
C ILE A 99 -5.58 12.66 -0.48
N GLN A 100 -5.38 11.69 -1.37
CA GLN A 100 -4.22 11.63 -2.25
C GLN A 100 -4.13 12.86 -3.15
N LYS A 101 -5.24 13.28 -3.76
CA LYS A 101 -5.29 14.49 -4.61
C LYS A 101 -4.99 15.77 -3.84
N GLU A 102 -5.49 15.88 -2.62
CA GLU A 102 -5.28 17.04 -1.75
C GLU A 102 -3.83 17.14 -1.26
N THR A 103 -3.20 16.00 -0.97
CA THR A 103 -1.89 15.95 -0.30
C THR A 103 -0.72 15.64 -1.22
N GLY A 104 -0.97 15.00 -2.36
CA GLY A 104 0.07 14.48 -3.26
C GLY A 104 0.88 13.32 -2.67
N LEU A 105 0.43 12.72 -1.55
CA LEU A 105 1.15 11.61 -0.91
C LEU A 105 1.21 10.39 -1.83
N PRO A 106 2.31 9.62 -1.78
CA PRO A 106 2.37 8.33 -2.45
C PRO A 106 1.43 7.32 -1.79
N VAL A 107 1.16 6.24 -2.50
CA VAL A 107 0.31 5.13 -2.03
C VAL A 107 1.11 3.84 -2.01
N GLN A 108 0.87 2.98 -1.00
CA GLN A 108 1.33 1.61 -0.99
C GLN A 108 0.16 0.65 -0.71
N SER A 109 0.23 -0.55 -1.27
CA SER A 109 -0.74 -1.60 -1.01
C SER A 109 -0.16 -2.99 -1.35
N HIS A 110 -0.97 -4.04 -1.25
CA HIS A 110 -0.63 -5.40 -1.67
C HIS A 110 -1.24 -5.68 -3.04
N LEU A 111 -0.55 -6.48 -3.86
CA LEU A 111 -0.99 -6.79 -5.21
C LEU A 111 -0.66 -8.24 -5.60
N SER A 112 -1.67 -8.97 -6.02
CA SER A 112 -1.53 -10.28 -6.67
C SER A 112 -0.60 -11.24 -5.93
N GLU A 113 -0.73 -11.29 -4.58
CA GLU A 113 0.12 -12.10 -3.72
C GLU A 113 -0.16 -13.59 -3.88
N ASN A 114 -1.44 -13.97 -3.91
CA ASN A 114 -1.85 -15.36 -4.07
C ASN A 114 -3.14 -15.51 -4.90
N LEU A 115 -3.37 -16.72 -5.42
CA LEU A 115 -4.51 -16.97 -6.32
C LEU A 115 -5.86 -16.80 -5.65
N GLY A 116 -5.97 -17.12 -4.35
CA GLY A 116 -7.21 -16.95 -3.58
C GLY A 116 -7.57 -15.47 -3.42
N GLU A 117 -6.58 -14.62 -3.18
CA GLU A 117 -6.76 -13.17 -3.11
C GLU A 117 -7.21 -12.60 -4.45
N ILE A 118 -6.59 -13.01 -5.56
CA ILE A 118 -6.98 -12.59 -6.91
C ILE A 118 -8.43 -12.96 -7.20
N ALA A 119 -8.83 -14.22 -6.90
CA ALA A 119 -10.22 -14.67 -7.07
C ALA A 119 -11.19 -13.83 -6.23
N TRP A 120 -10.81 -13.51 -5.00
CA TRP A 120 -11.63 -12.69 -4.11
C TRP A 120 -11.78 -11.25 -4.62
N VAL A 121 -10.71 -10.66 -5.15
CA VAL A 121 -10.80 -9.33 -5.78
C VAL A 121 -11.70 -9.37 -7.01
N GLN A 122 -11.63 -10.42 -7.83
CA GLN A 122 -12.51 -10.59 -8.98
C GLN A 122 -13.99 -10.70 -8.58
N GLU A 123 -14.30 -11.34 -7.44
CA GLU A 123 -15.66 -11.39 -6.90
C GLU A 123 -16.15 -10.01 -6.42
N LEU A 124 -15.28 -9.23 -5.76
CA LEU A 124 -15.61 -7.91 -5.22
C LEU A 124 -15.65 -6.82 -6.28
N CYS A 125 -14.81 -6.93 -7.31
CA CYS A 125 -14.66 -5.97 -8.40
C CYS A 125 -14.82 -6.68 -9.76
N PRO A 126 -16.04 -7.19 -10.09
CA PRO A 126 -16.27 -7.98 -11.32
C PRO A 126 -16.05 -7.17 -12.61
N TRP A 127 -15.95 -5.86 -12.50
CA TRP A 127 -15.66 -4.93 -13.59
C TRP A 127 -14.15 -4.80 -13.86
N ALA A 128 -13.28 -5.21 -12.93
CA ALA A 128 -11.84 -5.10 -13.07
C ALA A 128 -11.29 -6.19 -14.01
N GLU A 129 -10.45 -5.80 -14.95
CA GLU A 129 -9.80 -6.75 -15.89
C GLU A 129 -8.72 -7.57 -15.18
N PHE A 130 -8.03 -6.97 -14.22
CA PHE A 130 -6.98 -7.58 -13.39
C PHE A 130 -6.99 -6.93 -11.99
N TYR A 131 -6.28 -7.50 -11.03
CA TYR A 131 -6.33 -7.01 -9.66
C TYR A 131 -5.93 -5.52 -9.54
N GLY A 132 -4.84 -5.11 -10.18
CA GLY A 132 -4.39 -3.72 -10.13
C GLY A 132 -5.38 -2.71 -10.71
N ASP A 133 -6.30 -3.15 -11.58
CA ASP A 133 -7.36 -2.31 -12.12
C ASP A 133 -8.30 -1.81 -11.03
N ALA A 134 -8.48 -2.58 -9.94
CA ALA A 134 -9.22 -2.15 -8.76
C ALA A 134 -8.59 -0.94 -8.03
N TYR A 135 -7.29 -0.72 -8.15
CA TYR A 135 -6.62 0.48 -7.67
C TYR A 135 -6.59 1.59 -8.73
N ASP A 136 -6.39 1.20 -10.01
CA ASP A 136 -6.30 2.15 -11.12
C ASP A 136 -7.61 2.91 -11.32
N HIS A 137 -8.75 2.25 -11.12
CA HIS A 137 -10.07 2.85 -11.13
C HIS A 137 -10.18 4.07 -10.20
N PHE A 138 -9.55 4.00 -9.04
CA PHE A 138 -9.48 5.10 -8.07
C PHE A 138 -8.24 5.99 -8.26
N GLY A 139 -7.50 5.86 -9.37
CA GLY A 139 -6.31 6.68 -9.65
C GLY A 139 -5.14 6.45 -8.69
N MET A 140 -5.07 5.27 -8.05
CA MET A 140 -4.04 4.90 -7.07
C MET A 140 -3.13 3.76 -7.56
N PHE A 141 -2.88 3.70 -8.87
CA PHE A 141 -2.03 2.69 -9.51
C PHE A 141 -0.99 3.31 -10.43
N GLY A 142 -0.12 4.13 -9.88
CA GLY A 142 0.90 4.84 -10.66
C GLY A 142 0.36 6.08 -11.40
N GLY A 143 0.99 6.44 -12.49
CA GLY A 143 0.65 7.64 -13.26
C GLY A 143 0.97 8.92 -12.48
N LYS A 144 -0.04 9.69 -12.12
CA LYS A 144 0.13 10.92 -11.32
C LYS A 144 0.36 10.62 -9.83
N CYS A 145 -0.06 9.45 -9.36
CA CYS A 145 0.10 8.99 -7.98
C CYS A 145 1.28 8.02 -7.91
N ARG A 146 2.36 8.39 -7.23
CA ARG A 146 3.47 7.44 -7.00
C ARG A 146 2.97 6.28 -6.16
N THR A 147 3.13 5.06 -6.65
CA THR A 147 2.55 3.87 -6.04
C THR A 147 3.58 2.76 -5.88
N ILE A 148 3.58 2.12 -4.72
CA ILE A 148 4.40 0.94 -4.40
C ILE A 148 3.46 -0.23 -4.15
N MET A 149 3.60 -1.31 -4.91
CA MET A 149 2.80 -2.52 -4.76
C MET A 149 3.65 -3.67 -4.25
N ALA A 150 3.26 -4.24 -3.12
CA ALA A 150 3.95 -5.36 -2.51
C ALA A 150 3.57 -6.69 -3.17
N HIS A 151 4.51 -7.63 -3.17
CA HIS A 151 4.43 -9.02 -3.62
C HIS A 151 4.45 -9.20 -5.13
N CYS A 152 3.40 -8.89 -5.86
CA CYS A 152 3.27 -9.03 -7.32
C CYS A 152 3.69 -10.46 -7.80
N VAL A 153 3.21 -11.52 -7.11
CA VAL A 153 3.61 -12.91 -7.36
C VAL A 153 2.94 -13.44 -8.63
N TYR A 154 1.64 -13.15 -8.79
CA TYR A 154 0.82 -13.68 -9.87
C TYR A 154 0.30 -12.60 -10.82
N SER A 155 1.01 -11.50 -10.96
CA SER A 155 0.64 -10.45 -11.90
C SER A 155 0.62 -10.99 -13.34
N GLY A 156 -0.54 -10.88 -13.99
CA GLY A 156 -0.74 -11.29 -15.38
C GLY A 156 -0.24 -10.25 -16.39
N GLU A 157 -0.32 -10.58 -17.69
CA GLU A 157 0.19 -9.75 -18.79
C GLU A 157 -0.39 -8.33 -18.79
N ALA A 158 -1.72 -8.20 -18.59
CA ALA A 158 -2.40 -6.91 -18.59
C ALA A 158 -1.95 -6.04 -17.41
N GLU A 159 -1.82 -6.65 -16.22
CA GLU A 159 -1.35 -5.97 -15.01
C GLU A 159 0.11 -5.51 -15.14
N ILE A 160 1.01 -6.38 -15.64
CA ILE A 160 2.41 -6.05 -15.87
C ILE A 160 2.54 -4.88 -16.85
N ARG A 161 1.79 -4.91 -17.95
CA ARG A 161 1.76 -3.81 -18.92
C ARG A 161 1.30 -2.50 -18.27
N ARG A 162 0.23 -2.53 -17.49
CA ARG A 162 -0.30 -1.36 -16.79
C ARG A 162 0.68 -0.84 -15.74
N MET A 163 1.36 -1.71 -14.99
CA MET A 163 2.42 -1.30 -14.05
C MET A 163 3.55 -0.56 -14.77
N LYS A 164 3.96 -1.06 -15.92
CA LYS A 164 5.00 -0.42 -16.75
C LYS A 164 4.56 0.95 -17.27
N GLU A 165 3.38 1.03 -17.86
CA GLU A 165 2.80 2.26 -18.42
C GLU A 165 2.65 3.36 -17.36
N ASN A 166 2.21 2.98 -16.16
CA ASN A 166 1.95 3.89 -15.05
C ASN A 166 3.16 4.13 -14.14
N GLY A 167 4.28 3.40 -14.33
CA GLY A 167 5.47 3.53 -13.49
C GLY A 167 5.25 3.08 -12.05
N VAL A 168 4.45 2.04 -11.85
CA VAL A 168 4.24 1.43 -10.52
C VAL A 168 5.53 0.78 -10.04
N PHE A 169 5.91 1.04 -8.78
CA PHE A 169 7.07 0.43 -8.14
C PHE A 169 6.68 -0.89 -7.46
N ILE A 170 7.44 -1.95 -7.67
CA ILE A 170 7.22 -3.25 -7.04
C ILE A 170 8.09 -3.37 -5.79
N ALA A 171 7.48 -3.69 -4.65
CA ALA A 171 8.21 -4.14 -3.47
C ALA A 171 8.25 -5.68 -3.47
N HIS A 172 9.38 -6.25 -3.87
CA HIS A 172 9.59 -7.70 -3.84
C HIS A 172 9.77 -8.20 -2.42
N CYS A 173 8.93 -9.15 -2.00
CA CYS A 173 8.86 -9.66 -0.63
C CYS A 173 9.18 -11.18 -0.57
N PRO A 174 10.39 -11.63 -0.95
CA PRO A 174 10.69 -13.06 -1.12
C PRO A 174 10.53 -13.86 0.17
N GLU A 175 10.94 -13.32 1.29
CA GLU A 175 10.82 -13.99 2.59
C GLU A 175 9.35 -14.18 3.00
N SER A 176 8.54 -13.13 2.89
CA SER A 176 7.10 -13.20 3.15
C SER A 176 6.42 -14.20 2.21
N ASN A 177 6.70 -14.11 0.92
CA ASN A 177 6.12 -15.00 -0.09
C ASN A 177 6.42 -16.47 0.21
N THR A 178 7.64 -16.76 0.67
CA THR A 178 8.06 -18.12 1.04
C THR A 178 7.38 -18.57 2.32
N ASN A 179 7.37 -17.74 3.37
CA ASN A 179 6.78 -18.08 4.67
C ASN A 179 5.27 -18.32 4.59
N LEU A 180 4.57 -17.56 3.74
CA LEU A 180 3.13 -17.68 3.53
C LEU A 180 2.75 -18.66 2.41
N SER A 181 3.74 -19.27 1.75
CA SER A 181 3.52 -20.13 0.59
C SER A 181 2.76 -19.42 -0.55
N SER A 182 2.94 -18.12 -0.68
CA SER A 182 2.30 -17.31 -1.72
C SER A 182 2.81 -17.69 -3.11
N GLY A 183 4.12 -17.95 -3.25
CA GLY A 183 4.75 -18.33 -4.51
C GLY A 183 6.04 -17.56 -4.80
N ILE A 184 6.51 -17.66 -6.05
CA ILE A 184 7.73 -16.99 -6.51
C ILE A 184 7.36 -15.92 -7.53
N ALA A 185 7.63 -14.65 -7.21
CA ALA A 185 7.40 -13.55 -8.13
C ALA A 185 8.30 -13.65 -9.36
N PRO A 186 7.81 -13.31 -10.57
CA PRO A 186 8.56 -13.39 -11.82
C PRO A 186 9.55 -12.22 -11.97
N VAL A 187 10.49 -12.09 -11.01
CA VAL A 187 11.44 -10.98 -10.90
C VAL A 187 12.20 -10.74 -12.21
N ARG A 188 12.66 -11.82 -12.86
CA ARG A 188 13.39 -11.71 -14.13
C ARG A 188 12.56 -10.95 -15.18
N ARG A 189 11.27 -11.29 -15.27
CA ARG A 189 10.37 -10.63 -16.20
C ARG A 189 10.22 -9.14 -15.89
N TYR A 190 10.04 -8.78 -14.61
CA TYR A 190 9.92 -7.36 -14.22
C TYR A 190 11.17 -6.56 -14.59
N LEU A 191 12.36 -7.14 -14.40
CA LEU A 191 13.62 -6.52 -14.80
C LEU A 191 13.74 -6.37 -16.33
N ASP A 192 13.38 -7.41 -17.11
CA ASP A 192 13.39 -7.36 -18.57
C ASP A 192 12.40 -6.32 -19.12
N GLU A 193 11.25 -6.13 -18.45
CA GLU A 193 10.26 -5.09 -18.76
C GLU A 193 10.64 -3.71 -18.22
N GLN A 194 11.74 -3.59 -17.48
CA GLN A 194 12.22 -2.34 -16.86
C GLN A 194 11.21 -1.73 -15.86
N ILE A 195 10.43 -2.57 -15.16
CA ILE A 195 9.55 -2.12 -14.09
C ILE A 195 10.42 -1.84 -12.85
N PRO A 196 10.26 -0.69 -12.19
CA PRO A 196 11.06 -0.35 -11.02
C PRO A 196 10.73 -1.28 -9.84
N MET A 197 11.78 -1.76 -9.14
CA MET A 197 11.66 -2.67 -8.01
C MET A 197 12.54 -2.22 -6.84
#